data_cf6dd0caf0b97fe6b9204f81e65e1828
#
_entry.id   cf6dd0caf0b97fe6b9204f81e65e1828
#
_cell.length_a   1.000
_cell.length_b   1.000
_cell.length_c   1.000
_cell.angle_alpha   90.00
_cell.angle_beta   90.00
_cell.angle_gamma   90.00
#
_symmetry.space_group_name_H-M   'P 1'
#
loop_
_entity.id
_entity.type
_entity.pdbx_description
1 polymer ?
#
loop_
_entity_poly.entity_id
_entity_poly.type
_entity_poly.pdbx_seq_one_letter_code
_entity_poly.pdbx_strand_id
1 'polypeptide(L)'
;MNTTTSAAGRSLKVLVAEDNIINQRLVISMLTTLGHTGVVVGDGEKALKCLAKLKFDAVLMDVMMPTLDGLGALSAIRAQEQTTGAHLPVIMATAHGEPGDAAKYKRAGADGYVAKPIEIDQLNAELKRVLGIK
;
A
#
# COMPACT_ATOMS: atom_id res chain seq x y z
N MET A 1 -1.97 11.77 -25.18
CA MET A 1 -2.07 11.48 -24.41
C MET A 1 -2.49 10.87 -23.95
N ASN A 2 -2.38 10.88 -23.50
CA ASN A 2 -2.60 10.38 -22.86
C ASN A 2 -3.24 10.01 -22.33
N THR A 3 -3.20 10.15 -22.37
CA THR A 3 -4.12 10.04 -21.71
C THR A 3 -4.84 9.12 -21.21
N THR A 4 -4.60 8.64 -21.15
CA THR A 4 -4.98 7.40 -20.76
C THR A 4 -5.60 7.26 -19.41
N THR A 5 -4.89 7.54 -18.45
CA THR A 5 -5.25 7.26 -17.11
C THR A 5 -6.19 8.25 -16.54
N SER A 6 -6.08 9.41 -16.98
CA SER A 6 -6.78 10.49 -16.38
C SER A 6 -8.28 10.48 -16.64
N ALA A 7 -8.70 9.74 -17.65
CA ALA A 7 -10.13 9.66 -17.93
C ALA A 7 -10.88 8.93 -16.82
N ALA A 8 -10.24 7.94 -16.22
CA ALA A 8 -10.85 7.17 -15.15
C ALA A 8 -10.48 7.67 -13.78
N GLY A 9 -9.60 8.65 -13.71
CA GLY A 9 -9.13 9.17 -12.46
C GLY A 9 -7.69 9.60 -12.56
N ARG A 10 -7.13 9.99 -11.45
CA ARG A 10 -5.76 10.47 -11.41
C ARG A 10 -4.77 9.32 -11.34
N SER A 11 -3.55 9.60 -11.76
CA SER A 11 -2.44 8.69 -11.60
C SER A 11 -1.94 8.76 -10.15
N LEU A 12 -1.86 7.62 -9.49
CA LEU A 12 -1.47 7.54 -8.10
C LEU A 12 0.02 7.19 -7.98
N LYS A 13 0.64 7.71 -6.94
CA LYS A 13 1.99 7.34 -6.56
C LYS A 13 1.90 6.45 -5.32
N VAL A 14 2.28 5.18 -5.46
CA VAL A 14 2.10 4.17 -4.42
C VAL A 14 3.45 3.66 -3.95
N LEU A 15 3.67 3.67 -2.65
CA LEU A 15 4.84 3.04 -2.05
C LEU A 15 4.52 1.57 -1.82
N VAL A 16 5.38 0.68 -2.32
CA VAL A 16 5.21 -0.76 -2.18
C VAL A 16 6.31 -1.29 -1.29
N ALA A 17 5.95 -1.77 -0.11
CA ALA A 17 6.90 -2.40 0.81
C ALA A 17 6.71 -3.91 0.73
N GLU A 18 7.69 -4.58 0.16
CA GLU A 18 7.65 -6.00 -0.14
C GLU A 18 9.07 -6.53 -0.25
N ASP A 19 9.40 -7.59 0.48
CA ASP A 19 10.77 -8.10 0.49
C ASP A 19 11.09 -9.07 -0.65
N ASN A 20 10.09 -9.65 -1.29
CA ASN A 20 10.29 -10.62 -2.37
C ASN A 20 10.33 -9.92 -3.72
N ILE A 21 11.42 -10.11 -4.47
CA ILE A 21 11.63 -9.36 -5.70
C ILE A 21 10.61 -9.73 -6.80
N ILE A 22 10.15 -10.97 -6.81
CA ILE A 22 9.15 -11.40 -7.80
C ILE A 22 7.82 -10.70 -7.50
N ASN A 23 7.43 -10.64 -6.24
CA ASN A 23 6.22 -9.93 -5.83
C ASN A 23 6.33 -8.44 -6.09
N GLN A 24 7.52 -7.87 -5.88
CA GLN A 24 7.77 -6.46 -6.19
C GLN A 24 7.47 -6.16 -7.66
N ARG A 25 8.01 -6.99 -8.55
CA ARG A 25 7.83 -6.81 -9.99
C ARG A 25 6.37 -6.98 -10.40
N LEU A 26 5.70 -7.96 -9.79
CA LEU A 26 4.30 -8.22 -10.08
C LEU A 26 3.42 -7.02 -9.73
N VAL A 27 3.61 -6.46 -8.53
CA VAL A 27 2.81 -5.33 -8.08
C VAL A 27 3.10 -4.09 -8.92
N ILE A 28 4.37 -3.83 -9.25
CA ILE A 28 4.73 -2.70 -10.11
C ILE A 28 4.07 -2.83 -11.47
N SER A 29 4.06 -4.04 -12.03
CA SER A 29 3.40 -4.30 -13.30
C SER A 29 1.90 -4.00 -13.23
N MET A 30 1.26 -4.42 -12.14
CA MET A 30 -0.16 -4.14 -11.91
C MET A 30 -0.44 -2.63 -11.82
N LEU A 31 0.37 -1.93 -11.04
CA LEU A 31 0.21 -0.49 -10.88
C LEU A 31 0.38 0.24 -12.21
N THR A 32 1.38 -0.16 -12.99
CA THR A 32 1.62 0.42 -14.30
C THR A 32 0.43 0.20 -15.22
N THR A 33 -0.11 -1.02 -15.23
CA THR A 33 -1.29 -1.35 -16.03
C THR A 33 -2.48 -0.49 -15.64
N LEU A 34 -2.62 -0.19 -14.34
CA LEU A 34 -3.71 0.64 -13.84
C LEU A 34 -3.45 2.14 -14.03
N GLY A 35 -2.31 2.52 -14.58
CA GLY A 35 -1.98 3.92 -14.81
C GLY A 35 -1.32 4.62 -13.65
N HIS A 36 -0.80 3.87 -12.70
CA HIS A 36 -0.17 4.42 -11.50
C HIS A 36 1.34 4.20 -11.53
N THR A 37 2.04 4.89 -10.62
CA THR A 37 3.48 4.76 -10.44
C THR A 37 3.75 4.11 -9.09
N GLY A 38 4.68 3.17 -9.07
CA GLY A 38 5.07 2.51 -7.83
C GLY A 38 6.55 2.71 -7.51
N VAL A 39 6.85 2.86 -6.24
CA VAL A 39 8.22 2.86 -5.73
C VAL A 39 8.32 1.70 -4.74
N VAL A 40 9.35 0.88 -4.88
CA VAL A 40 9.48 -0.35 -4.12
C VAL A 40 10.57 -0.20 -3.06
N VAL A 41 10.29 -0.66 -1.86
CA VAL A 41 11.29 -0.82 -0.79
C VAL A 41 11.17 -2.24 -0.24
N GLY A 42 12.25 -2.73 0.37
CA GLY A 42 12.35 -4.13 0.75
C GLY A 42 11.94 -4.46 2.18
N ASP A 43 11.71 -3.48 3.02
CA ASP A 43 11.28 -3.73 4.40
C ASP A 43 10.59 -2.50 4.99
N GLY A 44 10.07 -2.66 6.21
CA GLY A 44 9.31 -1.60 6.86
C GLY A 44 10.15 -0.40 7.26
N GLU A 45 11.41 -0.63 7.61
CA GLU A 45 12.30 0.45 7.97
C GLU A 45 12.60 1.36 6.79
N LYS A 46 12.86 0.73 5.64
CA LYS A 46 13.07 1.49 4.39
C LYS A 46 11.81 2.21 3.97
N ALA A 47 10.63 1.62 4.23
CA ALA A 47 9.37 2.29 3.96
C ALA A 47 9.25 3.58 4.76
N LEU A 48 9.56 3.53 6.06
CA LEU A 48 9.50 4.72 6.90
C LEU A 48 10.49 5.79 6.45
N LYS A 49 11.69 5.39 6.07
CA LYS A 49 12.69 6.33 5.56
C LYS A 49 12.22 7.00 4.27
N CYS A 50 11.61 6.21 3.39
CA CYS A 50 11.10 6.73 2.13
C CYS A 50 9.97 7.74 2.36
N LEU A 51 9.07 7.43 3.29
CA LEU A 51 7.95 8.31 3.61
C LEU A 51 8.40 9.62 4.26
N ALA A 52 9.55 9.60 4.92
CA ALA A 52 10.11 10.82 5.50
C ALA A 52 10.62 11.80 4.44
N LYS A 53 10.91 11.31 3.25
CA LYS A 53 11.50 12.12 2.18
C LYS A 53 10.55 12.40 1.02
N LEU A 54 9.64 11.48 0.74
CA LEU A 54 8.76 11.57 -0.43
C LEU A 54 7.32 11.45 -0.01
N LYS A 55 6.45 12.03 -0.82
CA LYS A 55 5.00 11.94 -0.60
C LYS A 55 4.40 10.89 -1.51
N PHE A 56 3.45 10.15 -0.98
CA PHE A 56 2.74 9.11 -1.71
C PHE A 56 1.24 9.28 -1.49
N ASP A 57 0.47 8.75 -2.42
CA ASP A 57 -1.00 8.74 -2.30
C ASP A 57 -1.48 7.58 -1.44
N ALA A 58 -0.74 6.47 -1.45
CA ALA A 58 -1.09 5.28 -0.68
C ALA A 58 0.15 4.41 -0.48
N VAL A 59 0.05 3.50 0.47
CA VAL A 59 1.10 2.49 0.71
C VAL A 59 0.46 1.12 0.59
N LEU A 60 1.13 0.23 -0.13
CA LEU A 60 0.82 -1.20 -0.13
C LEU A 60 1.92 -1.88 0.69
N MET A 61 1.55 -2.42 1.84
CA MET A 61 2.51 -2.88 2.84
C MET A 61 2.33 -4.37 3.11
N ASP A 62 3.36 -5.16 2.81
CA ASP A 62 3.35 -6.57 3.18
C ASP A 62 3.36 -6.70 4.70
N VAL A 63 2.55 -7.61 5.22
CA VAL A 63 2.51 -7.87 6.66
C VAL A 63 3.82 -8.49 7.13
N MET A 64 4.36 -9.44 6.36
CA MET A 64 5.55 -10.20 6.74
C MET A 64 6.79 -9.70 6.01
N MET A 65 7.65 -9.01 6.72
CA MET A 65 8.91 -8.49 6.18
C MET A 65 9.99 -8.56 7.25
N PRO A 66 11.28 -8.65 6.83
CA PRO A 66 12.38 -8.62 7.80
C PRO A 66 12.57 -7.23 8.39
N THR A 67 13.36 -7.14 9.41
CA THR A 67 13.78 -5.94 10.13
C THR A 67 12.61 -5.30 10.87
N LEU A 68 11.66 -4.73 10.14
CA LEU A 68 10.45 -4.17 10.71
C LEU A 68 9.29 -4.65 9.84
N ASP A 69 8.37 -5.42 10.41
CA ASP A 69 7.26 -5.96 9.66
C ASP A 69 6.21 -4.89 9.35
N GLY A 70 5.20 -5.29 8.54
CA GLY A 70 4.20 -4.34 8.07
C GLY A 70 3.36 -3.74 9.18
N LEU A 71 3.02 -4.52 10.20
CA LEU A 71 2.23 -3.99 11.32
C LEU A 71 3.05 -3.01 12.16
N GLY A 72 4.35 -3.30 12.35
CA GLY A 72 5.23 -2.38 13.05
C GLY A 72 5.40 -1.07 12.30
N ALA A 73 5.56 -1.15 10.97
CA ALA A 73 5.67 0.04 10.14
C ALA A 73 4.38 0.85 10.16
N LEU A 74 3.24 0.18 10.09
CA LEU A 74 1.93 0.84 10.17
C LEU A 74 1.78 1.59 11.50
N SER A 75 2.16 0.95 12.59
CA SER A 75 2.09 1.57 13.92
C SER A 75 2.93 2.85 13.96
N ALA A 76 4.14 2.82 13.39
CA ALA A 76 5.01 3.98 13.34
C ALA A 76 4.41 5.11 12.49
N ILE A 77 3.80 4.76 11.35
CA ILE A 77 3.14 5.74 10.50
C ILE A 77 2.02 6.44 11.28
N ARG A 78 1.17 5.67 11.95
CA ARG A 78 0.03 6.25 12.68
C ARG A 78 0.48 7.09 13.86
N ALA A 79 1.55 6.69 14.55
CA ALA A 79 2.10 7.47 15.65
C ALA A 79 2.58 8.84 15.17
N GLN A 80 3.27 8.87 14.03
CA GLN A 80 3.76 10.13 13.48
C GLN A 80 2.62 11.02 13.01
N GLU A 81 1.57 10.44 12.47
CA GLU A 81 0.42 11.21 12.01
C GLU A 81 -0.31 11.93 13.12
N GLN A 82 -0.18 11.46 14.35
CA GLN A 82 -0.79 12.15 15.49
C GLN A 82 -0.22 13.53 15.69
N THR A 83 1.02 13.74 15.27
CA THR A 83 1.65 15.06 15.39
C THR A 83 1.41 15.94 14.17
N THR A 84 1.14 15.36 13.01
CA THR A 84 0.97 16.11 11.76
C THR A 84 -0.48 16.34 11.37
N GLY A 85 -1.39 15.50 11.86
CA GLY A 85 -2.79 15.53 11.46
C GLY A 85 -3.06 14.94 10.09
N ALA A 86 -2.03 14.43 9.41
CA ALA A 86 -2.20 13.80 8.11
C ALA A 86 -2.74 12.38 8.24
N HIS A 87 -3.28 11.84 7.15
CA HIS A 87 -3.67 10.44 7.09
C HIS A 87 -3.27 9.85 5.75
N LEU A 88 -2.30 8.96 5.77
CA LEU A 88 -1.82 8.26 4.60
C LEU A 88 -2.56 6.93 4.48
N PRO A 89 -3.30 6.68 3.40
CA PRO A 89 -3.96 5.39 3.22
C PRO A 89 -2.94 4.25 3.14
N VAL A 90 -3.14 3.22 3.94
CA VAL A 90 -2.26 2.04 3.98
C VAL A 90 -3.11 0.80 3.74
N ILE A 91 -2.73 0.03 2.72
CA ILE A 91 -3.36 -1.25 2.39
C ILE A 91 -2.37 -2.35 2.78
N MET A 92 -2.79 -3.27 3.64
CA MET A 92 -1.94 -4.39 4.05
C MET A 92 -2.06 -5.52 3.02
N ALA A 93 -0.94 -6.16 2.70
CA ALA A 93 -0.93 -7.35 1.85
C ALA A 93 -0.62 -8.55 2.72
N THR A 94 -1.50 -9.55 2.70
CA THR A 94 -1.38 -10.68 3.61
C THR A 94 -1.56 -12.01 2.88
N ALA A 95 -0.76 -13.01 3.25
CA ALA A 95 -0.91 -14.37 2.75
C ALA A 95 -2.09 -15.07 3.42
N HIS A 96 -2.63 -14.52 4.48
CA HIS A 96 -3.71 -15.12 5.24
C HIS A 96 -4.99 -14.31 5.06
N GLY A 97 -5.94 -14.84 4.31
CA GLY A 97 -7.23 -14.20 4.12
C GLY A 97 -8.29 -14.78 5.03
N GLU A 98 -7.95 -15.04 6.28
CA GLU A 98 -8.87 -15.69 7.21
C GLU A 98 -9.92 -14.72 7.73
N PRO A 99 -11.08 -15.23 8.15
CA PRO A 99 -12.08 -14.40 8.81
C PRO A 99 -11.47 -13.73 10.04
N GLY A 100 -11.69 -12.45 10.17
CA GLY A 100 -11.15 -11.67 11.27
C GLY A 100 -9.88 -10.91 10.96
N ASP A 101 -9.17 -11.26 9.87
CA ASP A 101 -7.96 -10.55 9.50
C ASP A 101 -8.26 -9.10 9.15
N ALA A 102 -9.33 -8.86 8.42
CA ALA A 102 -9.73 -7.51 8.07
C ALA A 102 -9.94 -6.65 9.32
N ALA A 103 -10.62 -7.20 10.32
CA ALA A 103 -10.85 -6.47 11.57
C ALA A 103 -9.55 -6.23 12.33
N LYS A 104 -8.64 -7.21 12.32
CA LYS A 104 -7.34 -7.09 12.96
C LYS A 104 -6.52 -5.95 12.36
N TYR A 105 -6.45 -5.90 11.04
CA TYR A 105 -5.66 -4.87 10.37
C TYR A 105 -6.31 -3.49 10.52
N LYS A 106 -7.62 -3.45 10.48
CA LYS A 106 -8.35 -2.21 10.70
C LYS A 106 -8.09 -1.66 12.11
N ARG A 107 -8.11 -2.53 13.12
CA ARG A 107 -7.81 -2.11 14.49
C ARG A 107 -6.37 -1.61 14.62
N ALA A 108 -5.46 -2.16 13.83
CA ALA A 108 -4.07 -1.71 13.82
C ALA A 108 -3.89 -0.37 13.10
N GLY A 109 -4.90 0.10 12.39
CA GLY A 109 -4.86 1.39 11.72
C GLY A 109 -4.79 1.32 10.21
N ALA A 110 -4.93 0.13 9.60
CA ALA A 110 -4.93 -0.01 8.15
C ALA A 110 -6.25 0.47 7.56
N ASP A 111 -6.18 1.02 6.36
CA ASP A 111 -7.38 1.45 5.64
C ASP A 111 -8.00 0.33 4.83
N GLY A 112 -7.19 -0.66 4.47
CA GLY A 112 -7.68 -1.79 3.70
C GLY A 112 -6.68 -2.93 3.69
N TYR A 113 -7.02 -4.00 2.98
CA TYR A 113 -6.09 -5.11 2.80
C TYR A 113 -6.40 -5.86 1.51
N VAL A 114 -5.39 -6.56 0.99
CA VAL A 114 -5.54 -7.49 -0.13
C VAL A 114 -4.87 -8.80 0.23
N ALA A 115 -5.43 -9.88 -0.28
CA ALA A 115 -4.86 -11.22 -0.05
C ALA A 115 -3.80 -11.51 -1.10
N LYS A 116 -2.81 -12.30 -0.72
CA LYS A 116 -1.81 -12.81 -1.65
C LYS A 116 -2.24 -14.19 -2.15
N PRO A 117 -1.99 -14.51 -3.40
CA PRO A 117 -1.38 -13.67 -4.43
C PRO A 117 -2.27 -12.50 -4.81
N ILE A 118 -1.67 -11.33 -4.94
CA ILE A 118 -2.42 -10.13 -5.25
C ILE A 118 -2.97 -10.20 -6.66
N GLU A 119 -4.25 -9.86 -6.82
CA GLU A 119 -4.90 -9.79 -8.12
C GLU A 119 -5.17 -8.35 -8.48
N ILE A 120 -5.02 -8.03 -9.78
CA ILE A 120 -5.08 -6.65 -10.23
C ILE A 120 -6.44 -6.00 -9.96
N ASP A 121 -7.53 -6.76 -10.15
CA ASP A 121 -8.87 -6.21 -9.92
C ASP A 121 -9.11 -5.91 -8.46
N GLN A 122 -8.62 -6.76 -7.57
CA GLN A 122 -8.73 -6.53 -6.13
C GLN A 122 -7.90 -5.34 -5.69
N LEU A 123 -6.68 -5.24 -6.22
CA LEU A 123 -5.83 -4.10 -5.90
C LEU A 123 -6.46 -2.79 -6.36
N ASN A 124 -7.00 -2.78 -7.57
CA ASN A 124 -7.66 -1.60 -8.11
C ASN A 124 -8.86 -1.19 -7.26
N ALA A 125 -9.70 -2.17 -6.91
CA ALA A 125 -10.88 -1.91 -6.09
C ALA A 125 -10.51 -1.34 -4.73
N GLU A 126 -9.49 -1.92 -4.11
CA GLU A 126 -9.06 -1.48 -2.79
C GLU A 126 -8.44 -0.07 -2.82
N LEU A 127 -7.63 0.21 -3.84
CA LEU A 127 -7.07 1.55 -4.02
C LEU A 127 -8.17 2.59 -4.17
N LYS A 128 -9.16 2.29 -4.99
CA LYS A 128 -10.28 3.22 -5.20
C LYS A 128 -11.06 3.43 -3.90
N ARG A 129 -11.30 2.35 -3.18
CA ARG A 129 -12.08 2.43 -1.94
C ARG A 129 -11.39 3.27 -0.88
N VAL A 130 -10.10 3.01 -0.63
CA VAL A 130 -9.39 3.72 0.43
C VAL A 130 -9.11 5.18 0.09
N LEU A 131 -9.06 5.50 -1.20
CA LEU A 131 -8.81 6.88 -1.65
C LEU A 131 -10.10 7.62 -2.00
N GLY A 132 -11.25 6.97 -1.90
CA GLY A 132 -12.51 7.61 -2.23
C GLY A 132 -12.68 7.92 -3.71
N ILE A 133 -12.05 7.13 -4.58
CA ILE A 133 -12.14 7.32 -6.04
C ILE A 133 -13.17 6.36 -6.59
N LYS A 134 -13.95 6.82 -7.53
CA LYS A 134 -14.98 6.00 -8.18
C LYS A 134 -14.47 5.31 -9.43
#